data_ae290aa8a27b27da66bed8c4511d7933
#
_entry.id   ae290aa8a27b27da66bed8c4511d7933
#
_cell.length_a   1.000
_cell.length_b   1.000
_cell.length_c   1.000
_cell.angle_alpha   90.00
_cell.angle_beta   90.00
_cell.angle_gamma   90.00
#
_symmetry.space_group_name_H-M   'P 1'
#
loop_
_entity.id
_entity.type
_entity.pdbx_description
1 polymer ?
#
loop_
_entity_poly.entity_id
_entity_poly.type
_entity_poly.pdbx_seq_one_letter_code
_entity_poly.pdbx_strand_id
1 'polypeptide(L)'
;MYLFFEEAGDFKAGTVLKKDGTNYQVELTTGRRCKVKANHVFFEFESPVAATFLTQAQEAATDIDPMFLWEVAPDEEFGYESIAAEYFSSVTAVQKGAALMALHANPVYFYRKGRGNYKKAPEDILQRALQAVERKRQEEERRKNLAAQMVAGELPQDIAGRVYELLLKPDKNSTEWKALNDAASEVRMSPLRLMMKLGAVPDAFTWHVESFYRTNFPKGKGFTQAACEVPAAPGDLPEAAVEAFSVDDSSTTEIDDAASVTHLDGGRSRIGIHIAAPALIMPRGSVADESARSRMSTVYAPGMKTTMLPESWIERTSLDEGKCVPCVSLYVTVDDETMAVQSTETRVEKITVKHNLRYDLIHEEVTPEAIENGTLTVPCAHEIGFLWRFAKARLAEREERRGRPEQTGRIDWYLELEGEGENLRIIRKGRARGEPLDLMVAELMIFANSTWGLWLEECKTAG
;
A
#
# COMPACT_ATOMS: atom_id res chain seq x y z
N MET A 1 23.80 64.51 14.22
CA MET A 1 23.62 63.95 12.88
C MET A 1 23.47 62.43 13.00
N TYR A 2 22.50 61.84 12.42
CA TYR A 2 22.16 60.41 12.43
C TYR A 2 22.22 59.84 11.01
N LEU A 3 22.38 58.53 10.93
CA LEU A 3 22.50 57.81 9.68
C LEU A 3 21.43 56.72 9.57
N PHE A 4 20.75 56.62 8.44
CA PHE A 4 19.87 55.49 8.09
C PHE A 4 20.55 54.62 7.03
N PHE A 5 20.69 53.31 7.29
CA PHE A 5 21.44 52.43 6.43
C PHE A 5 20.94 50.98 6.52
N GLU A 6 21.43 50.13 5.62
CA GLU A 6 21.15 48.68 5.60
C GLU A 6 22.40 47.90 6.01
N GLU A 7 22.26 46.97 6.93
CA GLU A 7 23.29 46.02 7.32
C GLU A 7 22.73 44.62 7.41
N ALA A 8 23.25 43.67 6.61
CA ALA A 8 22.83 42.29 6.55
C ALA A 8 21.34 42.08 6.23
N GLY A 9 20.74 42.97 5.43
CA GLY A 9 19.32 42.94 5.06
C GLY A 9 18.40 43.71 6.03
N ASP A 10 18.91 44.17 7.17
CA ASP A 10 18.13 44.91 8.15
C ASP A 10 18.35 46.41 8.03
N PHE A 11 17.28 47.16 8.19
CA PHE A 11 17.37 48.63 8.34
C PHE A 11 17.84 49.03 9.75
N LYS A 12 18.85 49.90 9.80
CA LYS A 12 19.43 50.39 11.05
C LYS A 12 19.60 51.90 11.02
N ALA A 13 19.53 52.50 12.18
CA ALA A 13 19.90 53.89 12.37
C ALA A 13 20.88 54.01 13.55
N GLY A 14 21.73 55.04 13.48
CA GLY A 14 22.70 55.28 14.53
C GLY A 14 23.26 56.69 14.46
N THR A 15 23.97 57.06 15.54
CA THR A 15 24.65 58.35 15.67
C THR A 15 25.98 58.33 14.93
N VAL A 16 26.22 59.30 14.07
CA VAL A 16 27.49 59.45 13.36
C VAL A 16 28.52 60.01 14.34
N LEU A 17 29.54 59.21 14.65
CA LEU A 17 30.68 59.60 15.48
C LEU A 17 31.77 60.29 14.67
N LYS A 18 32.07 59.74 13.47
CA LYS A 18 33.07 60.27 12.56
C LYS A 18 32.72 59.91 11.12
N LYS A 19 32.94 60.83 10.19
CA LYS A 19 32.91 60.60 8.75
C LYS A 19 34.33 60.63 8.21
N ASP A 20 34.77 59.57 7.55
CA ASP A 20 36.12 59.38 7.04
C ASP A 20 36.07 58.93 5.57
N GLY A 21 36.09 59.91 4.68
CA GLY A 21 35.94 59.69 3.26
C GLY A 21 34.63 59.01 2.92
N THR A 22 34.71 57.73 2.42
CA THR A 22 33.56 56.93 2.04
C THR A 22 33.02 56.02 3.15
N ASN A 23 33.48 56.21 4.41
CA ASN A 23 33.06 55.38 5.52
C ASN A 23 32.56 56.25 6.69
N TYR A 24 31.63 55.69 7.44
CA TYR A 24 31.08 56.28 8.64
C TYR A 24 31.42 55.38 9.84
N GLN A 25 31.82 55.99 10.95
CA GLN A 25 31.82 55.33 12.26
C GLN A 25 30.50 55.71 12.94
N VAL A 26 29.71 54.71 13.25
CA VAL A 26 28.32 54.89 13.74
C VAL A 26 28.15 54.14 15.04
N GLU A 27 27.52 54.77 16.01
CA GLU A 27 27.07 54.14 17.24
C GLU A 27 25.57 53.83 17.09
N LEU A 28 25.26 52.51 17.14
CA LEU A 28 23.87 52.03 17.05
C LEU A 28 23.07 52.37 18.30
N THR A 29 21.76 52.28 18.22
CA THR A 29 20.84 52.44 19.35
C THR A 29 21.11 51.47 20.53
N THR A 30 21.79 50.36 20.24
CA THR A 30 22.22 49.35 21.22
C THR A 30 23.57 49.69 21.92
N GLY A 31 24.20 50.84 21.56
CA GLY A 31 25.53 51.20 22.05
C GLY A 31 26.70 50.54 21.29
N ARG A 32 26.43 49.63 20.38
CA ARG A 32 27.47 48.99 19.54
C ARG A 32 27.98 49.97 18.48
N ARG A 33 29.31 50.05 18.34
CA ARG A 33 29.95 50.82 17.27
C ARG A 33 30.25 49.94 16.07
N CYS A 34 29.94 50.45 14.87
CA CYS A 34 30.22 49.80 13.63
C CYS A 34 30.75 50.77 12.57
N LYS A 35 31.43 50.20 11.54
CA LYS A 35 31.89 50.97 10.37
C LYS A 35 30.91 50.69 9.22
N VAL A 36 30.28 51.73 8.71
CA VAL A 36 29.31 51.67 7.63
C VAL A 36 29.92 52.29 6.38
N LYS A 37 29.94 51.60 5.27
CA LYS A 37 30.36 52.14 3.98
C LYS A 37 29.25 53.02 3.38
N ALA A 38 29.63 54.11 2.70
CA ALA A 38 28.68 55.04 2.10
C ALA A 38 27.68 54.38 1.14
N ASN A 39 28.08 53.28 0.50
CA ASN A 39 27.19 52.53 -0.38
C ASN A 39 26.11 51.70 0.37
N HIS A 40 26.09 51.62 1.68
CA HIS A 40 25.04 51.02 2.50
C HIS A 40 24.15 52.09 3.16
N VAL A 41 24.45 53.36 3.04
CA VAL A 41 23.71 54.44 3.66
C VAL A 41 22.62 54.94 2.72
N PHE A 42 21.39 55.07 3.18
CA PHE A 42 20.32 55.69 2.44
C PHE A 42 20.36 57.21 2.54
N PHE A 43 20.33 57.75 3.77
CA PHE A 43 20.43 59.17 3.99
C PHE A 43 20.96 59.50 5.42
N GLU A 44 21.39 60.78 5.55
CA GLU A 44 21.74 61.40 6.81
C GLU A 44 20.56 62.27 7.29
N PHE A 45 20.34 62.38 8.59
CA PHE A 45 19.28 63.20 9.16
C PHE A 45 19.64 63.80 10.52
N GLU A 46 18.93 64.81 10.96
CA GLU A 46 19.22 65.51 12.22
C GLU A 46 18.15 65.24 13.28
N SER A 47 16.92 65.00 12.90
CA SER A 47 15.78 64.76 13.77
C SER A 47 14.80 63.77 13.15
N PRO A 48 14.14 62.92 13.97
CA PRO A 48 14.33 62.70 15.44
C PRO A 48 15.61 61.92 15.74
N VAL A 49 15.92 61.63 17.03
CA VAL A 49 17.07 60.80 17.42
C VAL A 49 16.92 59.37 16.83
N ALA A 50 18.03 58.71 16.56
CA ALA A 50 18.03 57.43 15.80
C ALA A 50 17.08 56.34 16.33
N ALA A 51 16.92 56.22 17.64
CA ALA A 51 15.99 55.25 18.25
C ALA A 51 14.53 55.61 17.96
N THR A 52 14.15 56.86 18.15
CA THR A 52 12.79 57.34 17.87
C THR A 52 12.49 57.31 16.37
N PHE A 53 13.49 57.61 15.52
CA PHE A 53 13.36 57.53 14.07
C PHE A 53 12.98 56.13 13.62
N LEU A 54 13.68 55.08 14.04
CA LEU A 54 13.40 53.72 13.63
C LEU A 54 11.96 53.29 14.00
N THR A 55 11.56 53.58 15.24
CA THR A 55 10.20 53.25 15.70
C THR A 55 9.15 53.99 14.92
N GLN A 56 9.28 55.29 14.78
CA GLN A 56 8.32 56.11 14.04
C GLN A 56 8.26 55.75 12.54
N ALA A 57 9.42 55.48 11.92
CA ALA A 57 9.46 55.09 10.51
C ALA A 57 8.84 53.69 10.33
N GLN A 58 8.98 52.75 11.25
CA GLN A 58 8.37 51.46 11.20
C GLN A 58 6.86 51.50 11.43
N GLU A 59 6.39 52.30 12.38
CA GLU A 59 4.97 52.53 12.61
C GLU A 59 4.35 53.16 11.36
N ALA A 60 4.91 54.27 10.86
CA ALA A 60 4.44 54.93 9.66
C ALA A 60 4.48 54.00 8.41
N ALA A 61 5.45 53.08 8.30
CA ALA A 61 5.50 52.13 7.19
C ALA A 61 4.37 51.11 7.26
N THR A 62 3.88 50.73 8.45
CA THR A 62 2.75 49.83 8.65
C THR A 62 1.43 50.46 8.22
N ASP A 63 1.33 51.80 8.34
CA ASP A 63 0.12 52.54 7.94
C ASP A 63 0.05 52.84 6.44
N ILE A 64 1.14 52.56 5.69
CA ILE A 64 1.16 52.74 4.23
C ILE A 64 0.39 51.61 3.56
N ASP A 65 -0.66 51.94 2.83
CA ASP A 65 -1.37 51.01 1.96
C ASP A 65 -0.51 50.66 0.72
N PRO A 66 -0.06 49.39 0.58
CA PRO A 66 0.81 48.99 -0.52
C PRO A 66 0.13 49.11 -1.91
N MET A 67 -1.21 48.96 -1.97
CA MET A 67 -1.95 49.09 -3.23
C MET A 67 -1.98 50.56 -3.66
N PHE A 68 -2.32 51.48 -2.76
CA PHE A 68 -2.29 52.90 -3.04
C PHE A 68 -0.87 53.40 -3.38
N LEU A 69 0.14 52.90 -2.67
CA LEU A 69 1.55 53.18 -3.00
C LEU A 69 1.91 52.72 -4.42
N TRP A 70 1.39 51.57 -4.85
CA TRP A 70 1.59 51.05 -6.21
C TRP A 70 0.88 51.88 -7.26
N GLU A 71 -0.34 52.36 -6.98
CA GLU A 71 -1.10 53.22 -7.90
C GLU A 71 -0.39 54.52 -8.20
N VAL A 72 0.19 55.18 -7.16
CA VAL A 72 0.88 56.47 -7.33
C VAL A 72 2.33 56.31 -7.84
N ALA A 73 2.90 55.10 -7.81
CA ALA A 73 4.25 54.82 -8.30
C ALA A 73 4.33 54.89 -9.84
N PRO A 74 5.40 55.49 -10.41
CA PRO A 74 5.60 55.50 -11.86
C PRO A 74 5.90 54.09 -12.41
N ASP A 75 5.65 53.88 -13.69
CA ASP A 75 5.91 52.61 -14.38
C ASP A 75 7.41 52.35 -14.59
N GLU A 76 8.20 53.38 -14.56
CA GLU A 76 9.65 53.32 -14.69
C GLU A 76 10.32 53.04 -13.38
N GLU A 77 11.66 52.89 -13.39
CA GLU A 77 12.43 52.77 -12.17
C GLU A 77 12.44 54.06 -11.38
N PHE A 78 12.18 53.99 -10.06
CA PHE A 78 12.08 55.17 -9.18
C PHE A 78 12.82 54.92 -7.86
N GLY A 79 13.23 56.03 -7.24
CA GLY A 79 13.82 56.02 -5.90
C GLY A 79 12.76 56.19 -4.80
N TYR A 80 13.06 55.67 -3.60
CA TYR A 80 12.16 55.78 -2.45
C TYR A 80 11.86 57.26 -2.08
N GLU A 81 12.78 58.20 -2.40
CA GLU A 81 12.57 59.61 -2.13
C GLU A 81 11.48 60.23 -2.99
N SER A 82 11.42 59.89 -4.28
CA SER A 82 10.39 60.36 -5.19
C SER A 82 9.01 59.87 -4.78
N ILE A 83 8.88 58.58 -4.44
CA ILE A 83 7.62 58.00 -4.01
C ILE A 83 7.17 58.56 -2.64
N ALA A 84 8.10 58.84 -1.75
CA ALA A 84 7.79 59.48 -0.48
C ALA A 84 7.20 60.92 -0.70
N ALA A 85 7.70 61.65 -1.73
CA ALA A 85 7.16 62.94 -2.09
C ALA A 85 5.77 62.89 -2.71
N GLU A 86 5.45 61.84 -3.45
CA GLU A 86 4.12 61.60 -4.05
C GLU A 86 3.09 61.14 -3.02
N TYR A 87 3.51 60.27 -2.08
CA TYR A 87 2.61 59.67 -1.10
C TYR A 87 2.30 60.61 0.08
N PHE A 88 3.27 61.37 0.56
CA PHE A 88 3.15 62.23 1.76
C PHE A 88 3.07 63.70 1.38
N SER A 89 2.17 64.44 2.01
CA SER A 89 2.03 65.91 1.83
C SER A 89 3.24 66.69 2.34
N SER A 90 4.04 66.13 3.24
CA SER A 90 5.31 66.67 3.72
C SER A 90 6.33 65.53 3.85
N VAL A 91 7.58 65.77 3.50
CA VAL A 91 8.61 64.71 3.46
C VAL A 91 9.67 64.99 4.54
N THR A 92 9.48 64.37 5.68
CA THR A 92 10.47 64.31 6.76
C THR A 92 11.38 63.10 6.66
N ALA A 93 12.41 63.00 7.46
CA ALA A 93 13.25 61.79 7.55
C ALA A 93 12.44 60.52 7.86
N VAL A 94 11.45 60.63 8.76
CA VAL A 94 10.58 59.53 9.16
C VAL A 94 9.76 59.03 7.94
N GLN A 95 9.17 59.92 7.14
CA GLN A 95 8.39 59.54 5.96
C GLN A 95 9.26 58.94 4.85
N LYS A 96 10.48 59.44 4.63
CA LYS A 96 11.47 58.81 3.73
C LYS A 96 11.81 57.38 4.18
N GLY A 97 12.06 57.20 5.46
CA GLY A 97 12.33 55.92 6.07
C GLY A 97 11.12 54.93 5.92
N ALA A 98 9.92 55.46 6.22
CA ALA A 98 8.67 54.68 6.10
C ALA A 98 8.41 54.22 4.68
N ALA A 99 8.53 55.10 3.67
CA ALA A 99 8.35 54.77 2.27
C ALA A 99 9.36 53.67 1.83
N LEU A 100 10.63 53.81 2.18
CA LEU A 100 11.66 52.80 1.92
C LEU A 100 11.34 51.43 2.54
N MET A 101 10.94 51.43 3.81
CA MET A 101 10.56 50.23 4.53
C MET A 101 9.33 49.57 3.92
N ALA A 102 8.30 50.33 3.57
CA ALA A 102 7.09 49.83 2.92
C ALA A 102 7.37 49.20 1.54
N LEU A 103 8.19 49.90 0.70
CA LEU A 103 8.62 49.33 -0.60
C LEU A 103 9.38 47.99 -0.42
N HIS A 104 10.24 47.92 0.58
CA HIS A 104 11.03 46.74 0.84
C HIS A 104 10.20 45.57 1.40
N ALA A 105 9.22 45.84 2.24
CA ALA A 105 8.35 44.87 2.85
C ALA A 105 7.30 44.26 1.86
N ASN A 106 7.10 44.88 0.70
CA ASN A 106 6.07 44.51 -0.24
C ASN A 106 6.63 44.05 -1.61
N PRO A 107 7.40 42.95 -1.68
CA PRO A 107 8.06 42.50 -2.90
C PRO A 107 7.08 42.01 -4.00
N VAL A 108 5.81 41.76 -3.67
CA VAL A 108 4.73 41.45 -4.61
C VAL A 108 4.37 42.66 -5.46
N TYR A 109 4.43 43.86 -4.85
CA TYR A 109 4.08 45.14 -5.48
C TYR A 109 5.29 45.80 -6.14
N PHE A 110 6.50 45.65 -5.55
CA PHE A 110 7.69 46.42 -5.95
C PHE A 110 8.92 45.53 -6.08
N TYR A 111 9.55 45.58 -7.25
CA TYR A 111 10.81 44.87 -7.53
C TYR A 111 11.99 45.76 -7.18
N ARG A 112 12.86 45.30 -6.31
CA ARG A 112 14.12 45.99 -5.95
C ARG A 112 15.08 46.01 -7.15
N LYS A 113 15.49 47.20 -7.61
CA LYS A 113 16.41 47.39 -8.74
C LYS A 113 17.81 47.85 -8.33
N GLY A 114 17.99 48.12 -7.11
CA GLY A 114 19.27 48.54 -6.52
C GLY A 114 19.03 49.12 -5.13
N ARG A 115 19.98 49.88 -4.65
CA ARG A 115 19.86 50.48 -3.34
C ARG A 115 18.87 51.63 -3.36
N GLY A 116 17.76 51.44 -2.69
CA GLY A 116 16.67 52.44 -2.61
C GLY A 116 15.91 52.70 -3.90
N ASN A 117 16.22 51.94 -4.98
CA ASN A 117 15.50 52.01 -6.24
C ASN A 117 14.59 50.80 -6.44
N TYR A 118 13.42 51.06 -6.93
CA TYR A 118 12.35 50.08 -7.13
C TYR A 118 11.69 50.26 -8.49
N LYS A 119 11.00 49.26 -8.92
CA LYS A 119 10.07 49.30 -10.07
C LYS A 119 8.80 48.61 -9.65
N LYS A 120 7.65 49.22 -9.94
CA LYS A 120 6.36 48.58 -9.65
C LYS A 120 6.14 47.35 -10.50
N ALA A 121 5.48 46.34 -9.93
CA ALA A 121 5.05 45.16 -10.67
C ALA A 121 4.04 45.54 -11.75
N PRO A 122 4.12 45.00 -12.98
CA PRO A 122 3.07 45.15 -13.98
C PRO A 122 1.72 44.67 -13.41
N GLU A 123 0.64 45.37 -13.79
CA GLU A 123 -0.69 45.12 -13.22
C GLU A 123 -1.15 43.65 -13.32
N ASP A 124 -0.94 43.04 -14.50
CA ASP A 124 -1.32 41.64 -14.73
C ASP A 124 -0.53 40.65 -13.85
N ILE A 125 0.74 40.95 -13.57
CA ILE A 125 1.60 40.14 -12.68
C ILE A 125 1.17 40.36 -11.23
N LEU A 126 0.91 41.61 -10.83
CA LEU A 126 0.42 41.94 -9.49
C LEU A 126 -0.89 41.21 -9.17
N GLN A 127 -1.86 41.29 -10.06
CA GLN A 127 -3.17 40.65 -9.88
C GLN A 127 -3.03 39.14 -9.73
N ARG A 128 -2.21 38.50 -10.56
CA ARG A 128 -1.94 37.04 -10.41
C ARG A 128 -1.25 36.69 -9.09
N ALA A 129 -0.29 37.50 -8.67
CA ALA A 129 0.40 37.31 -7.42
C ALA A 129 -0.52 37.45 -6.18
N LEU A 130 -1.38 38.49 -6.19
CA LEU A 130 -2.38 38.74 -5.14
C LEU A 130 -3.38 37.57 -5.06
N GLN A 131 -3.88 37.10 -6.22
CA GLN A 131 -4.77 35.94 -6.27
C GLN A 131 -4.08 34.69 -5.73
N ALA A 132 -2.78 34.49 -6.03
CA ALA A 132 -2.01 33.36 -5.50
C ALA A 132 -1.82 33.44 -3.97
N VAL A 133 -1.56 34.63 -3.44
CA VAL A 133 -1.45 34.87 -1.99
C VAL A 133 -2.78 34.58 -1.28
N GLU A 134 -3.89 35.11 -1.85
CA GLU A 134 -5.22 34.92 -1.27
C GLU A 134 -5.63 33.43 -1.31
N ARG A 135 -5.39 32.75 -2.44
CA ARG A 135 -5.64 31.30 -2.54
C ARG A 135 -4.84 30.51 -1.49
N LYS A 136 -3.56 30.84 -1.31
CA LYS A 136 -2.73 30.21 -0.30
C LYS A 136 -3.25 30.46 1.12
N ARG A 137 -3.76 31.66 1.40
CA ARG A 137 -4.38 32.00 2.68
C ARG A 137 -5.65 31.16 2.92
N GLN A 138 -6.52 31.05 1.92
CA GLN A 138 -7.74 30.26 1.98
C GLN A 138 -7.44 28.76 2.16
N GLU A 139 -6.45 28.23 1.46
CA GLU A 139 -5.98 26.84 1.63
C GLU A 139 -5.46 26.59 3.06
N GLU A 140 -4.71 27.52 3.63
CA GLU A 140 -4.22 27.42 4.99
C GLU A 140 -5.33 27.49 6.04
N GLU A 141 -6.32 28.38 5.86
CA GLU A 141 -7.51 28.46 6.71
C GLU A 141 -8.35 27.19 6.63
N ARG A 142 -8.58 26.68 5.40
CA ARG A 142 -9.28 25.42 5.19
C ARG A 142 -8.56 24.25 5.87
N ARG A 143 -7.23 24.17 5.75
CA ARG A 143 -6.41 23.17 6.41
C ARG A 143 -6.59 23.19 7.93
N LYS A 144 -6.52 24.39 8.54
CA LYS A 144 -6.70 24.55 9.99
C LYS A 144 -8.12 24.17 10.44
N ASN A 145 -9.13 24.56 9.67
CA ASN A 145 -10.51 24.22 9.98
C ASN A 145 -10.78 22.70 9.91
N LEU A 146 -10.31 22.02 8.85
CA LEU A 146 -10.42 20.56 8.74
C LEU A 146 -9.70 19.85 9.89
N ALA A 147 -8.51 20.31 10.27
CA ALA A 147 -7.78 19.74 11.40
C ALA A 147 -8.53 19.92 12.72
N ALA A 148 -9.05 21.13 12.97
CA ALA A 148 -9.82 21.43 14.19
C ALA A 148 -11.08 20.58 14.33
N GLN A 149 -11.82 20.34 13.23
CA GLN A 149 -12.99 19.44 13.23
C GLN A 149 -12.58 18.02 13.66
N MET A 150 -11.51 17.48 13.08
CA MET A 150 -11.01 16.13 13.44
C MET A 150 -10.53 16.03 14.89
N VAL A 151 -9.88 17.06 15.40
CA VAL A 151 -9.47 17.14 16.80
C VAL A 151 -10.68 17.18 17.73
N ALA A 152 -11.76 17.89 17.33
CA ALA A 152 -13.02 17.93 18.05
C ALA A 152 -13.83 16.61 18.00
N GLY A 153 -13.41 15.63 17.21
CA GLY A 153 -14.07 14.34 17.06
C GLY A 153 -15.09 14.28 15.92
N GLU A 154 -15.06 15.24 15.01
CA GLU A 154 -15.94 15.29 13.84
C GLU A 154 -15.19 14.86 12.59
N LEU A 155 -15.80 14.02 11.73
CA LEU A 155 -15.24 13.62 10.44
C LEU A 155 -15.66 14.64 9.37
N PRO A 156 -14.73 15.46 8.82
CA PRO A 156 -15.08 16.41 7.76
C PRO A 156 -15.56 15.68 6.50
N GLN A 157 -16.61 16.22 5.87
CA GLN A 157 -17.21 15.61 4.68
C GLN A 157 -16.23 15.55 3.50
N ASP A 158 -15.34 16.53 3.38
CA ASP A 158 -14.26 16.57 2.39
C ASP A 158 -13.26 15.40 2.53
N ILE A 159 -13.16 14.80 3.71
CA ILE A 159 -12.27 13.69 4.03
C ILE A 159 -13.01 12.35 3.99
N ALA A 160 -14.28 12.30 4.42
CA ALA A 160 -15.07 11.09 4.59
C ALA A 160 -15.09 10.18 3.33
N GLY A 161 -15.26 10.76 2.14
CA GLY A 161 -15.27 10.04 0.87
C GLY A 161 -13.90 9.60 0.36
N ARG A 162 -12.81 10.10 0.96
CA ARG A 162 -11.43 9.92 0.47
C ARG A 162 -10.48 9.25 1.46
N VAL A 163 -11.01 8.69 2.55
CA VAL A 163 -10.22 8.13 3.66
C VAL A 163 -9.17 7.13 3.18
N TYR A 164 -9.57 6.16 2.37
CA TYR A 164 -8.65 5.14 1.87
C TYR A 164 -7.61 5.70 0.88
N GLU A 165 -7.98 6.67 0.05
CA GLU A 165 -7.05 7.38 -0.83
C GLU A 165 -5.98 8.10 0.00
N LEU A 166 -6.42 8.87 1.02
CA LEU A 166 -5.54 9.63 1.90
C LEU A 166 -4.61 8.74 2.73
N LEU A 167 -5.06 7.53 3.11
CA LEU A 167 -4.25 6.62 3.93
C LEU A 167 -3.35 5.68 3.12
N LEU A 168 -3.76 5.26 1.89
CA LEU A 168 -3.01 4.30 1.08
C LEU A 168 -2.04 4.96 0.08
N LYS A 169 -2.51 5.99 -0.63
CA LYS A 169 -1.73 6.68 -1.68
C LYS A 169 -1.96 8.19 -1.61
N PRO A 170 -1.54 8.85 -0.51
CA PRO A 170 -1.83 10.26 -0.32
C PRO A 170 -1.05 11.14 -1.30
N ASP A 171 -1.73 12.15 -1.84
CA ASP A 171 -1.04 13.35 -2.29
C ASP A 171 -0.62 14.16 -1.05
N LYS A 172 0.66 14.08 -0.70
CA LYS A 172 1.22 14.76 0.47
C LYS A 172 1.16 16.30 0.39
N ASN A 173 0.87 16.85 -0.77
CA ASN A 173 0.72 18.28 -0.97
C ASN A 173 -0.73 18.75 -0.78
N SER A 174 -1.71 17.84 -0.80
CA SER A 174 -3.12 18.17 -0.64
C SER A 174 -3.41 18.77 0.74
N THR A 175 -4.38 19.67 0.77
CA THR A 175 -4.84 20.33 2.00
C THR A 175 -5.40 19.30 2.99
N GLU A 176 -6.14 18.32 2.49
CA GLU A 176 -6.76 17.26 3.28
C GLU A 176 -5.72 16.36 3.97
N TRP A 177 -4.66 15.94 3.22
CA TRP A 177 -3.57 15.16 3.81
C TRP A 177 -2.82 15.93 4.90
N LYS A 178 -2.51 17.20 4.64
CA LYS A 178 -1.85 18.05 5.64
C LYS A 178 -2.73 18.25 6.87
N ALA A 179 -4.02 18.52 6.69
CA ALA A 179 -4.97 18.67 7.79
C ALA A 179 -5.09 17.39 8.65
N LEU A 180 -5.14 16.22 7.99
CA LEU A 180 -5.17 14.92 8.68
C LEU A 180 -3.92 14.69 9.52
N ASN A 181 -2.73 15.03 9.00
CA ASN A 181 -1.49 14.88 9.75
C ASN A 181 -1.36 15.88 10.90
N ASP A 182 -1.83 17.11 10.73
CA ASP A 182 -1.86 18.11 11.80
C ASP A 182 -2.76 17.64 12.95
N ALA A 183 -3.99 17.22 12.64
CA ALA A 183 -4.92 16.69 13.62
C ALA A 183 -4.36 15.44 14.33
N ALA A 184 -3.80 14.49 13.56
CA ALA A 184 -3.21 13.28 14.11
C ALA A 184 -2.03 13.58 15.06
N SER A 185 -1.19 14.56 14.70
CA SER A 185 -0.08 15.02 15.51
C SER A 185 -0.56 15.68 16.81
N GLU A 186 -1.57 16.52 16.74
CA GLU A 186 -2.14 17.23 17.88
C GLU A 186 -2.74 16.25 18.91
N VAL A 187 -3.50 15.26 18.44
CA VAL A 187 -4.08 14.22 19.31
C VAL A 187 -3.12 13.07 19.63
N ARG A 188 -1.87 13.12 19.13
CA ARG A 188 -0.81 12.11 19.33
C ARG A 188 -1.21 10.70 18.89
N MET A 189 -1.86 10.60 17.76
CA MET A 189 -2.29 9.34 17.13
C MET A 189 -1.70 9.21 15.73
N SER A 190 -1.66 7.98 15.19
CA SER A 190 -1.42 7.83 13.74
C SER A 190 -2.66 8.28 12.96
N PRO A 191 -2.51 8.73 11.70
CA PRO A 191 -3.65 9.07 10.83
C PRO A 191 -4.71 7.97 10.76
N LEU A 192 -4.29 6.70 10.65
CA LEU A 192 -5.21 5.55 10.65
C LEU A 192 -6.02 5.45 11.96
N ARG A 193 -5.33 5.55 13.10
CA ARG A 193 -6.02 5.47 14.41
C ARG A 193 -6.98 6.63 14.61
N LEU A 194 -6.65 7.82 14.12
CA LEU A 194 -7.57 8.95 14.15
C LEU A 194 -8.80 8.67 13.29
N MET A 195 -8.63 8.15 12.06
CA MET A 195 -9.76 7.80 11.18
C MET A 195 -10.63 6.68 11.78
N MET A 196 -10.04 5.71 12.48
CA MET A 196 -10.81 4.70 13.23
C MET A 196 -11.61 5.34 14.38
N LYS A 197 -11.00 6.22 15.16
CA LYS A 197 -11.68 6.95 16.25
C LYS A 197 -12.84 7.80 15.76
N LEU A 198 -12.72 8.40 14.58
CA LEU A 198 -13.76 9.19 13.92
C LEU A 198 -14.83 8.34 13.21
N GLY A 199 -14.74 7.00 13.27
CA GLY A 199 -15.68 6.08 12.64
C GLY A 199 -15.57 5.98 11.12
N ALA A 200 -14.54 6.57 10.52
CA ALA A 200 -14.29 6.53 9.07
C ALA A 200 -13.74 5.17 8.61
N VAL A 201 -13.06 4.47 9.50
CA VAL A 201 -12.59 3.09 9.34
C VAL A 201 -13.14 2.31 10.54
N PRO A 202 -13.97 1.28 10.34
CA PRO A 202 -14.64 0.58 11.44
C PRO A 202 -13.66 -0.07 12.43
N ASP A 203 -12.67 -0.78 11.92
CA ASP A 203 -11.69 -1.53 12.69
C ASP A 203 -10.42 -1.86 11.89
N ALA A 204 -9.43 -2.43 12.54
CA ALA A 204 -8.15 -2.78 11.91
C ALA A 204 -8.30 -3.91 10.87
N PHE A 205 -9.19 -4.87 11.10
CA PHE A 205 -9.45 -5.96 10.16
C PHE A 205 -10.03 -5.42 8.86
N THR A 206 -11.10 -4.63 8.95
CA THR A 206 -11.71 -3.96 7.80
C THR A 206 -10.70 -3.10 7.05
N TRP A 207 -9.83 -2.37 7.77
CA TRP A 207 -8.75 -1.61 7.15
C TRP A 207 -7.82 -2.49 6.31
N HIS A 208 -7.35 -3.61 6.85
CA HIS A 208 -6.42 -4.50 6.14
C HIS A 208 -7.07 -5.15 4.92
N VAL A 209 -8.31 -5.64 5.08
CA VAL A 209 -9.07 -6.27 4.00
C VAL A 209 -9.36 -5.27 2.85
N GLU A 210 -9.89 -4.09 3.19
CA GLU A 210 -10.20 -3.07 2.19
C GLU A 210 -8.93 -2.52 1.51
N SER A 211 -7.85 -2.36 2.27
CA SER A 211 -6.55 -1.96 1.72
C SER A 211 -6.01 -2.97 0.72
N PHE A 212 -6.12 -4.26 1.03
CA PHE A 212 -5.75 -5.34 0.13
C PHE A 212 -6.57 -5.30 -1.16
N TYR A 213 -7.89 -5.19 -1.06
CA TYR A 213 -8.76 -5.14 -2.24
C TYR A 213 -8.50 -3.91 -3.11
N ARG A 214 -8.40 -2.74 -2.52
CA ARG A 214 -8.13 -1.49 -3.27
C ARG A 214 -6.78 -1.50 -3.96
N THR A 215 -5.81 -2.20 -3.39
CA THR A 215 -4.46 -2.30 -3.96
C THR A 215 -4.39 -3.34 -5.07
N ASN A 216 -4.97 -4.53 -4.86
CA ASN A 216 -4.80 -5.68 -5.74
C ASN A 216 -5.99 -5.89 -6.70
N PHE A 217 -7.16 -5.34 -6.37
CA PHE A 217 -8.38 -5.44 -7.17
C PHE A 217 -8.96 -4.05 -7.51
N PRO A 218 -8.22 -3.19 -8.22
CA PRO A 218 -8.64 -1.80 -8.48
C PRO A 218 -9.93 -1.70 -9.31
N LYS A 219 -10.29 -2.77 -10.04
CA LYS A 219 -11.55 -2.89 -10.80
C LYS A 219 -12.69 -3.55 -10.01
N GLY A 220 -12.46 -3.84 -8.71
CA GLY A 220 -13.39 -4.55 -7.84
C GLY A 220 -13.07 -6.04 -7.71
N LYS A 221 -13.48 -6.64 -6.58
CA LYS A 221 -13.24 -8.05 -6.24
C LYS A 221 -14.24 -9.02 -6.86
N GLY A 222 -15.37 -8.52 -7.37
CA GLY A 222 -16.41 -9.33 -7.99
C GLY A 222 -16.01 -9.90 -9.36
N PHE A 223 -16.81 -10.82 -9.84
CA PHE A 223 -16.72 -11.33 -11.21
C PHE A 223 -17.86 -10.73 -12.04
N THR A 224 -17.63 -10.59 -13.34
CA THR A 224 -18.71 -10.23 -14.28
C THR A 224 -19.65 -11.40 -14.48
N GLN A 225 -20.89 -11.15 -14.92
CA GLN A 225 -21.85 -12.19 -15.25
C GLN A 225 -21.27 -13.19 -16.28
N ALA A 226 -20.61 -12.68 -17.32
CA ALA A 226 -19.99 -13.51 -18.35
C ALA A 226 -18.83 -14.39 -17.81
N ALA A 227 -18.14 -13.98 -16.77
CA ALA A 227 -17.11 -14.81 -16.13
C ALA A 227 -17.74 -15.96 -15.30
N CYS A 228 -18.97 -15.80 -14.84
CA CYS A 228 -19.69 -16.80 -14.05
C CYS A 228 -20.39 -17.86 -14.90
N GLU A 229 -20.45 -17.69 -16.22
CA GLU A 229 -21.06 -18.65 -17.13
C GLU A 229 -20.14 -19.86 -17.33
N VAL A 230 -20.63 -21.06 -16.95
CA VAL A 230 -19.86 -22.31 -17.04
C VAL A 230 -20.42 -23.14 -18.18
N PRO A 231 -19.65 -23.40 -19.26
CA PRO A 231 -20.08 -24.30 -20.35
C PRO A 231 -20.32 -25.72 -19.86
N ALA A 232 -21.02 -26.51 -20.66
CA ALA A 232 -21.15 -27.95 -20.42
C ALA A 232 -19.78 -28.62 -20.55
N ALA A 233 -19.49 -29.58 -19.66
CA ALA A 233 -18.30 -30.41 -19.82
C ALA A 233 -18.40 -31.27 -21.13
N PRO A 234 -17.25 -31.61 -21.77
CA PRO A 234 -17.24 -32.53 -22.92
C PRO A 234 -17.99 -33.81 -22.56
N GLY A 235 -18.96 -34.18 -23.41
CA GLY A 235 -19.86 -35.32 -23.13
C GLY A 235 -19.22 -36.69 -23.32
N ASP A 236 -18.09 -36.75 -24.00
CA ASP A 236 -17.39 -37.96 -24.45
C ASP A 236 -16.21 -38.36 -23.51
N LEU A 237 -15.98 -37.66 -22.41
CA LEU A 237 -14.96 -38.04 -21.45
C LEU A 237 -15.35 -39.37 -20.76
N PRO A 238 -14.47 -40.38 -20.76
CA PRO A 238 -14.73 -41.64 -20.08
C PRO A 238 -14.83 -41.39 -18.56
N GLU A 239 -15.66 -42.18 -17.90
CA GLU A 239 -15.71 -42.19 -16.43
C GLU A 239 -14.84 -43.33 -15.91
N ALA A 240 -13.91 -43.04 -15.02
CA ALA A 240 -13.03 -44.02 -14.42
C ALA A 240 -13.74 -44.75 -13.28
N ALA A 241 -13.66 -46.07 -13.30
CA ALA A 241 -14.15 -46.92 -12.21
C ALA A 241 -13.12 -46.99 -11.07
N VAL A 242 -12.98 -45.90 -10.35
CA VAL A 242 -12.05 -45.78 -9.18
C VAL A 242 -12.79 -45.29 -7.95
N GLU A 243 -12.34 -45.69 -6.80
CA GLU A 243 -12.79 -45.13 -5.51
C GLU A 243 -11.80 -44.04 -5.07
N ALA A 244 -12.05 -42.82 -5.54
CA ALA A 244 -11.18 -41.68 -5.24
C ALA A 244 -11.58 -41.01 -3.94
N PHE A 245 -10.58 -40.48 -3.22
CA PHE A 245 -10.76 -39.68 -2.01
C PHE A 245 -9.78 -38.51 -2.00
N SER A 246 -10.13 -37.41 -1.36
CA SER A 246 -9.23 -36.28 -1.12
C SER A 246 -8.88 -36.12 0.37
N VAL A 247 -7.83 -35.34 0.66
CA VAL A 247 -7.42 -34.99 2.03
C VAL A 247 -7.16 -33.49 2.07
N ASP A 248 -8.07 -32.75 2.68
CA ASP A 248 -8.07 -31.29 2.73
C ASP A 248 -8.43 -30.78 4.13
N ASP A 249 -8.10 -29.52 4.44
CA ASP A 249 -8.61 -28.87 5.64
C ASP A 249 -10.12 -28.61 5.55
N SER A 250 -10.85 -28.59 6.67
CA SER A 250 -12.28 -28.34 6.70
C SER A 250 -12.69 -26.99 6.09
N SER A 251 -11.78 -26.01 6.07
CA SER A 251 -11.97 -24.69 5.46
C SER A 251 -11.82 -24.69 3.93
N THR A 252 -11.30 -25.77 3.34
CA THR A 252 -11.10 -25.89 1.88
C THR A 252 -12.43 -26.08 1.19
N THR A 253 -12.74 -25.22 0.20
CA THR A 253 -13.93 -25.29 -0.64
C THR A 253 -13.60 -25.54 -2.11
N GLU A 254 -12.33 -25.55 -2.47
CA GLU A 254 -11.79 -25.83 -3.79
C GLU A 254 -10.89 -27.06 -3.65
N ILE A 255 -11.43 -28.23 -3.96
CA ILE A 255 -10.70 -29.49 -3.85
C ILE A 255 -10.08 -29.77 -5.21
N ASP A 256 -8.75 -29.66 -5.26
CA ASP A 256 -8.01 -29.68 -6.51
C ASP A 256 -7.37 -31.05 -6.79
N ASP A 257 -7.14 -31.88 -5.77
CA ASP A 257 -6.54 -33.18 -5.92
C ASP A 257 -7.27 -34.29 -5.14
N ALA A 258 -7.20 -35.48 -5.68
CA ALA A 258 -7.70 -36.70 -5.06
C ALA A 258 -6.79 -37.89 -5.41
N ALA A 259 -6.83 -38.92 -4.60
CA ALA A 259 -6.08 -40.15 -4.81
C ALA A 259 -7.00 -41.37 -4.86
N SER A 260 -6.56 -42.41 -5.54
CA SER A 260 -7.20 -43.71 -5.51
C SER A 260 -6.16 -44.86 -5.49
N VAL A 261 -6.54 -46.01 -4.98
CA VAL A 261 -5.72 -47.25 -5.05
C VAL A 261 -6.57 -48.36 -5.62
N THR A 262 -6.08 -49.05 -6.61
CA THR A 262 -6.71 -50.26 -7.20
C THR A 262 -5.72 -51.42 -7.17
N HIS A 263 -6.04 -52.48 -6.43
CA HIS A 263 -5.21 -53.67 -6.40
C HIS A 263 -5.36 -54.45 -7.71
N LEU A 264 -4.22 -54.87 -8.24
CA LEU A 264 -4.13 -55.65 -9.48
C LEU A 264 -3.63 -57.08 -9.21
N ASP A 265 -3.74 -57.96 -10.15
CA ASP A 265 -3.18 -59.30 -10.05
C ASP A 265 -1.65 -59.28 -10.02
N GLY A 266 -1.05 -60.31 -9.35
CA GLY A 266 0.40 -60.49 -9.32
C GLY A 266 1.19 -59.55 -8.44
N GLY A 267 0.63 -59.13 -7.29
CA GLY A 267 1.35 -58.33 -6.29
C GLY A 267 1.65 -56.90 -6.76
N ARG A 268 0.73 -56.33 -7.51
CA ARG A 268 0.81 -54.97 -8.06
C ARG A 268 -0.42 -54.16 -7.69
N SER A 269 -0.22 -52.88 -7.56
CA SER A 269 -1.33 -51.93 -7.39
C SER A 269 -1.17 -50.76 -8.31
N ARG A 270 -2.30 -50.14 -8.62
CA ARG A 270 -2.37 -48.92 -9.41
C ARG A 270 -2.84 -47.77 -8.53
N ILE A 271 -1.97 -46.81 -8.32
CA ILE A 271 -2.27 -45.53 -7.65
C ILE A 271 -2.80 -44.57 -8.70
N GLY A 272 -3.94 -43.94 -8.46
CA GLY A 272 -4.43 -42.81 -9.22
C GLY A 272 -4.17 -41.51 -8.48
N ILE A 273 -3.62 -40.55 -9.19
CA ILE A 273 -3.46 -39.16 -8.73
C ILE A 273 -4.32 -38.31 -9.66
N HIS A 274 -5.38 -37.75 -9.14
CA HIS A 274 -6.42 -37.09 -9.93
C HIS A 274 -6.40 -35.59 -9.65
N ILE A 275 -6.21 -34.77 -10.67
CA ILE A 275 -6.15 -33.30 -10.55
C ILE A 275 -7.34 -32.67 -11.25
N ALA A 276 -8.07 -31.84 -10.54
CA ALA A 276 -9.18 -31.06 -11.09
C ALA A 276 -8.74 -30.28 -12.32
N ALA A 277 -9.55 -30.34 -13.38
CA ALA A 277 -9.16 -29.79 -14.68
C ALA A 277 -10.17 -28.78 -15.22
N PRO A 278 -10.34 -27.61 -14.60
CA PRO A 278 -11.26 -26.58 -15.09
C PRO A 278 -10.94 -26.13 -16.51
N ALA A 279 -9.68 -26.24 -16.96
CA ALA A 279 -9.26 -25.90 -18.31
C ALA A 279 -9.87 -26.80 -19.39
N LEU A 280 -10.37 -27.99 -19.06
CA LEU A 280 -11.08 -28.85 -20.00
C LEU A 280 -12.44 -28.29 -20.45
N ILE A 281 -13.05 -27.44 -19.63
CA ILE A 281 -14.34 -26.81 -19.90
C ILE A 281 -14.21 -25.28 -20.06
N MET A 282 -13.05 -24.69 -19.76
CA MET A 282 -12.80 -23.26 -19.88
C MET A 282 -12.15 -22.92 -21.22
N PRO A 283 -12.85 -22.26 -22.15
CA PRO A 283 -12.23 -21.84 -23.40
C PRO A 283 -11.11 -20.85 -23.15
N ARG A 284 -9.94 -21.08 -23.75
CA ARG A 284 -8.81 -20.17 -23.69
C ARG A 284 -9.18 -18.79 -24.24
N GLY A 285 -8.87 -17.72 -23.52
CA GLY A 285 -9.23 -16.34 -23.86
C GLY A 285 -10.69 -15.98 -23.57
N SER A 286 -11.45 -16.86 -22.92
CA SER A 286 -12.77 -16.49 -22.40
C SER A 286 -12.68 -15.49 -21.25
N VAL A 287 -13.78 -14.83 -20.92
CA VAL A 287 -13.84 -13.86 -19.80
C VAL A 287 -13.48 -14.55 -18.47
N ALA A 288 -13.83 -15.81 -18.30
CA ALA A 288 -13.45 -16.61 -17.14
C ALA A 288 -11.94 -16.87 -17.10
N ASP A 289 -11.33 -17.29 -18.22
CA ASP A 289 -9.89 -17.53 -18.34
C ASP A 289 -9.08 -16.23 -18.09
N GLU A 290 -9.50 -15.12 -18.67
CA GLU A 290 -8.83 -13.83 -18.45
C GLU A 290 -8.96 -13.36 -16.99
N SER A 291 -10.11 -13.61 -16.35
CA SER A 291 -10.31 -13.31 -14.93
C SER A 291 -9.40 -14.16 -14.04
N ALA A 292 -9.32 -15.47 -14.29
CA ALA A 292 -8.44 -16.40 -13.61
C ALA A 292 -6.97 -16.02 -13.79
N ARG A 293 -6.56 -15.71 -15.02
CA ARG A 293 -5.21 -15.27 -15.38
C ARG A 293 -4.81 -13.97 -14.67
N SER A 294 -5.74 -13.02 -14.52
CA SER A 294 -5.49 -11.77 -13.82
C SER A 294 -5.32 -11.93 -12.32
N ARG A 295 -5.95 -12.96 -11.73
CA ARG A 295 -5.87 -13.27 -10.29
C ARG A 295 -4.75 -14.24 -9.94
N MET A 296 -4.44 -15.19 -10.82
CA MET A 296 -3.38 -16.20 -10.75
C MET A 296 -3.50 -17.20 -9.60
N SER A 297 -4.21 -16.89 -8.54
CA SER A 297 -4.31 -17.72 -7.33
C SER A 297 -5.55 -17.38 -6.51
N THR A 298 -6.04 -18.32 -5.74
CA THR A 298 -6.92 -18.07 -4.62
C THR A 298 -6.09 -17.55 -3.46
N VAL A 299 -6.53 -16.45 -2.84
CA VAL A 299 -5.84 -15.83 -1.70
C VAL A 299 -6.58 -16.17 -0.42
N TYR A 300 -5.86 -16.77 0.51
CA TYR A 300 -6.33 -17.05 1.87
C TYR A 300 -5.67 -16.10 2.86
N ALA A 301 -6.48 -15.47 3.69
CA ALA A 301 -6.03 -14.68 4.81
C ALA A 301 -6.99 -14.91 5.99
N PRO A 302 -6.58 -14.61 7.24
CA PRO A 302 -7.48 -14.76 8.38
C PRO A 302 -8.81 -14.06 8.15
N GLY A 303 -9.92 -14.82 8.21
CA GLY A 303 -11.28 -14.31 7.98
C GLY A 303 -11.60 -13.81 6.56
N MET A 304 -10.71 -14.08 5.59
CA MET A 304 -10.90 -13.65 4.19
C MET A 304 -10.45 -14.74 3.22
N LYS A 305 -11.28 -15.00 2.22
CA LYS A 305 -10.94 -15.82 1.05
C LYS A 305 -11.32 -15.04 -0.22
N THR A 306 -10.41 -15.00 -1.18
CA THR A 306 -10.66 -14.41 -2.50
C THR A 306 -10.27 -15.41 -3.56
N THR A 307 -11.26 -15.99 -4.22
CA THR A 307 -11.08 -17.10 -5.17
C THR A 307 -10.50 -16.65 -6.51
N MET A 308 -9.72 -17.50 -7.14
CA MET A 308 -9.23 -17.30 -8.50
C MET A 308 -10.39 -17.40 -9.51
N LEU A 309 -11.29 -18.35 -9.31
CA LEU A 309 -12.46 -18.61 -10.14
C LEU A 309 -13.76 -18.15 -9.46
N PRO A 310 -14.82 -17.85 -10.23
CA PRO A 310 -16.16 -17.69 -9.69
C PRO A 310 -16.66 -18.97 -9.01
N GLU A 311 -17.54 -18.83 -8.02
CA GLU A 311 -18.11 -19.96 -7.30
C GLU A 311 -18.80 -20.97 -8.20
N SER A 312 -19.49 -20.52 -9.25
CA SER A 312 -20.12 -21.40 -10.26
C SER A 312 -19.13 -22.34 -10.98
N TRP A 313 -17.87 -21.91 -11.15
CA TRP A 313 -16.80 -22.74 -11.68
C TRP A 313 -16.30 -23.72 -10.65
N ILE A 314 -16.09 -23.25 -9.42
CA ILE A 314 -15.63 -24.08 -8.29
C ILE A 314 -16.62 -25.23 -8.08
N GLU A 315 -17.92 -24.93 -7.96
CA GLU A 315 -18.98 -25.92 -7.80
C GLU A 315 -19.00 -26.96 -8.92
N ARG A 316 -18.56 -26.60 -10.12
CA ARG A 316 -18.57 -27.47 -11.30
C ARG A 316 -17.32 -28.31 -11.48
N THR A 317 -16.20 -27.88 -10.93
CA THR A 317 -14.86 -28.45 -11.17
C THR A 317 -14.15 -28.96 -9.94
N SER A 318 -14.59 -28.60 -8.74
CA SER A 318 -14.05 -29.12 -7.48
C SER A 318 -14.34 -30.63 -7.33
N LEU A 319 -13.36 -31.37 -6.85
CA LEU A 319 -13.43 -32.81 -6.58
C LEU A 319 -14.22 -33.12 -5.31
N ASP A 320 -15.44 -32.60 -5.21
CA ASP A 320 -16.32 -32.76 -4.06
C ASP A 320 -16.90 -34.18 -3.98
N GLU A 321 -17.11 -34.65 -2.75
CA GLU A 321 -17.73 -35.95 -2.47
C GLU A 321 -19.07 -36.12 -3.20
N GLY A 322 -19.24 -37.27 -3.86
CA GLY A 322 -20.43 -37.62 -4.60
C GLY A 322 -20.55 -36.95 -5.96
N LYS A 323 -19.65 -36.06 -6.34
CA LYS A 323 -19.69 -35.45 -7.68
C LYS A 323 -18.81 -36.20 -8.68
N CYS A 324 -19.29 -36.28 -9.91
CA CYS A 324 -18.54 -36.79 -11.05
C CYS A 324 -18.05 -35.61 -11.89
N VAL A 325 -16.71 -35.37 -11.84
CA VAL A 325 -16.10 -34.19 -12.44
C VAL A 325 -14.93 -34.50 -13.35
N PRO A 326 -14.66 -33.67 -14.39
CA PRO A 326 -13.51 -33.83 -15.27
C PRO A 326 -12.19 -33.60 -14.52
N CYS A 327 -11.23 -34.46 -14.77
CA CYS A 327 -9.88 -34.37 -14.18
C CYS A 327 -8.81 -34.86 -15.17
N VAL A 328 -7.55 -34.56 -14.84
CA VAL A 328 -6.41 -35.24 -15.44
C VAL A 328 -5.87 -36.20 -14.37
N SER A 329 -5.86 -37.49 -14.73
CA SER A 329 -5.41 -38.54 -13.84
C SER A 329 -4.02 -39.05 -14.25
N LEU A 330 -3.09 -39.13 -13.30
CA LEU A 330 -1.85 -39.88 -13.44
C LEU A 330 -2.01 -41.22 -12.73
N TYR A 331 -1.99 -42.31 -13.48
CA TYR A 331 -1.96 -43.64 -12.94
C TYR A 331 -0.52 -44.15 -12.83
N VAL A 332 -0.19 -44.68 -11.69
CA VAL A 332 1.15 -45.22 -11.34
C VAL A 332 0.99 -46.66 -10.96
N THR A 333 1.53 -47.58 -11.76
CA THR A 333 1.57 -49.00 -11.39
C THR A 333 2.84 -49.24 -10.55
N VAL A 334 2.65 -49.83 -9.39
CA VAL A 334 3.72 -50.13 -8.45
C VAL A 334 3.71 -51.60 -8.05
N ASP A 335 4.87 -52.06 -7.66
CA ASP A 335 5.04 -53.36 -6.98
C ASP A 335 4.63 -53.21 -5.52
N ASP A 336 3.77 -54.06 -5.00
CA ASP A 336 3.16 -53.97 -3.68
C ASP A 336 4.15 -54.16 -2.51
N GLU A 337 5.26 -54.85 -2.76
CA GLU A 337 6.25 -55.19 -1.73
C GLU A 337 7.30 -54.10 -1.63
N THR A 338 7.83 -53.68 -2.76
CA THR A 338 8.95 -52.72 -2.86
C THR A 338 8.55 -51.29 -3.06
N MET A 339 7.31 -51.00 -3.42
CA MET A 339 6.81 -49.68 -3.86
C MET A 339 7.54 -49.14 -5.11
N ALA A 340 8.22 -50.01 -5.87
CA ALA A 340 8.92 -49.64 -7.08
C ALA A 340 7.92 -49.28 -8.20
N VAL A 341 8.12 -48.16 -8.85
CA VAL A 341 7.29 -47.72 -9.99
C VAL A 341 7.62 -48.57 -11.22
N GLN A 342 6.63 -49.22 -11.76
CA GLN A 342 6.76 -50.07 -12.97
C GLN A 342 6.35 -49.33 -14.23
N SER A 343 5.28 -48.53 -14.19
CA SER A 343 4.80 -47.72 -15.31
C SER A 343 3.95 -46.55 -14.85
N THR A 344 3.83 -45.57 -15.73
CA THR A 344 2.93 -44.43 -15.55
C THR A 344 2.05 -44.25 -16.79
N GLU A 345 0.83 -43.79 -16.60
CA GLU A 345 -0.13 -43.50 -17.66
C GLU A 345 -0.93 -42.24 -17.30
N THR A 346 -1.05 -41.29 -18.21
CA THR A 346 -1.90 -40.10 -18.04
C THR A 346 -3.21 -40.25 -18.82
N ARG A 347 -4.32 -39.94 -18.17
CA ARG A 347 -5.67 -39.94 -18.78
C ARG A 347 -6.39 -38.64 -18.50
N VAL A 348 -7.21 -38.22 -19.49
CA VAL A 348 -8.21 -37.17 -19.34
C VAL A 348 -9.57 -37.85 -19.24
N GLU A 349 -10.22 -37.73 -18.10
CA GLU A 349 -11.40 -38.52 -17.77
C GLU A 349 -12.26 -37.80 -16.71
N LYS A 350 -13.38 -38.42 -16.34
CA LYS A 350 -14.17 -38.02 -15.17
C LYS A 350 -13.98 -39.04 -14.04
N ILE A 351 -13.96 -38.55 -12.83
CA ILE A 351 -13.96 -39.42 -11.64
C ILE A 351 -15.13 -39.02 -10.72
N THR A 352 -15.63 -40.00 -9.98
CA THR A 352 -16.55 -39.78 -8.86
C THR A 352 -15.75 -39.90 -7.55
N VAL A 353 -15.72 -38.83 -6.77
CA VAL A 353 -15.02 -38.80 -5.47
C VAL A 353 -15.93 -39.42 -4.41
N LYS A 354 -15.43 -40.39 -3.69
CA LYS A 354 -16.17 -41.15 -2.68
C LYS A 354 -16.13 -40.50 -1.32
N HIS A 355 -15.01 -39.93 -0.92
CA HIS A 355 -14.81 -39.27 0.36
C HIS A 355 -13.95 -38.03 0.24
N ASN A 356 -14.34 -36.95 0.92
CA ASN A 356 -13.46 -35.81 1.20
C ASN A 356 -13.05 -35.87 2.67
N LEU A 357 -11.90 -36.47 2.94
CA LEU A 357 -11.35 -36.56 4.28
C LEU A 357 -10.89 -35.17 4.76
N ARG A 358 -11.23 -34.83 5.99
CA ARG A 358 -10.87 -33.54 6.58
C ARG A 358 -9.65 -33.71 7.48
N TYR A 359 -8.51 -33.19 7.04
CA TYR A 359 -7.22 -33.35 7.71
C TYR A 359 -7.31 -32.97 9.19
N ASP A 360 -7.84 -31.79 9.48
CA ASP A 360 -7.97 -31.25 10.83
C ASP A 360 -8.88 -32.08 11.77
N LEU A 361 -9.69 -32.98 11.22
CA LEU A 361 -10.56 -33.87 12.00
C LEU A 361 -9.94 -35.25 12.24
N ILE A 362 -9.03 -35.72 11.39
CA ILE A 362 -8.53 -37.09 11.44
C ILE A 362 -7.02 -37.22 11.68
N HIS A 363 -6.25 -36.13 11.60
CA HIS A 363 -4.78 -36.21 11.66
C HIS A 363 -4.25 -36.79 12.97
N GLU A 364 -4.94 -36.55 14.09
CA GLU A 364 -4.54 -37.13 15.39
C GLU A 364 -4.67 -38.66 15.46
N GLU A 365 -5.60 -39.24 14.66
CA GLU A 365 -5.81 -40.69 14.58
C GLU A 365 -4.85 -41.34 13.58
N VAL A 366 -4.44 -40.60 12.53
CA VAL A 366 -3.59 -41.13 11.44
C VAL A 366 -2.11 -40.95 11.82
N THR A 367 -1.66 -41.73 12.77
CA THR A 367 -0.24 -41.75 13.20
C THR A 367 0.56 -42.87 12.50
N PRO A 368 1.90 -42.77 12.42
CA PRO A 368 2.74 -43.85 11.88
C PRO A 368 2.46 -45.18 12.56
N GLU A 369 2.30 -45.18 13.89
CA GLU A 369 2.04 -46.38 14.68
C GLU A 369 0.68 -47.00 14.38
N ALA A 370 -0.38 -46.16 14.20
CA ALA A 370 -1.70 -46.65 13.87
C ALA A 370 -1.75 -47.27 12.47
N ILE A 371 -1.03 -46.66 11.51
CA ILE A 371 -0.87 -47.23 10.18
C ILE A 371 -0.15 -48.55 10.18
N GLU A 372 1.00 -48.63 10.85
CA GLU A 372 1.87 -49.84 10.90
C GLU A 372 1.19 -51.01 11.63
N ASN A 373 0.41 -50.70 12.65
CA ASN A 373 -0.36 -51.70 13.43
C ASN A 373 -1.70 -52.08 12.77
N GLY A 374 -2.11 -51.39 11.69
CA GLY A 374 -3.41 -51.60 11.02
C GLY A 374 -4.63 -51.28 11.90
N THR A 375 -4.49 -50.29 12.79
CA THR A 375 -5.53 -49.91 13.76
C THR A 375 -6.32 -48.67 13.37
N LEU A 376 -6.11 -48.14 12.15
CA LEU A 376 -6.89 -46.99 11.63
C LEU A 376 -8.37 -47.32 11.53
N THR A 377 -9.21 -46.38 12.02
CA THR A 377 -10.68 -46.48 11.98
C THR A 377 -11.30 -45.49 11.01
N VAL A 378 -10.49 -44.62 10.40
CA VAL A 378 -10.91 -43.60 9.44
C VAL A 378 -11.32 -44.21 8.10
N PRO A 379 -12.20 -43.57 7.32
CA PRO A 379 -12.48 -43.98 5.95
C PRO A 379 -11.21 -44.08 5.11
N CYS A 380 -11.16 -45.00 4.15
CA CYS A 380 -9.99 -45.23 3.28
C CYS A 380 -8.70 -45.64 4.05
N ALA A 381 -8.84 -46.24 5.22
CA ALA A 381 -7.69 -46.65 6.06
C ALA A 381 -6.68 -47.54 5.32
N HIS A 382 -7.13 -48.46 4.49
CA HIS A 382 -6.31 -49.34 3.66
C HIS A 382 -5.51 -48.56 2.60
N GLU A 383 -6.18 -47.69 1.91
CA GLU A 383 -5.60 -46.84 0.86
C GLU A 383 -4.60 -45.85 1.47
N ILE A 384 -4.92 -45.23 2.62
CA ILE A 384 -4.00 -44.37 3.38
C ILE A 384 -2.74 -45.15 3.76
N GLY A 385 -2.87 -46.37 4.30
CA GLY A 385 -1.73 -47.20 4.64
C GLY A 385 -0.85 -47.59 3.46
N PHE A 386 -1.48 -47.85 2.31
CA PHE A 386 -0.76 -48.13 1.06
C PHE A 386 -0.03 -46.89 0.53
N LEU A 387 -0.70 -45.76 0.43
CA LEU A 387 -0.12 -44.52 -0.03
C LEU A 387 0.96 -43.96 0.90
N TRP A 388 0.84 -44.19 2.19
CA TRP A 388 1.91 -43.90 3.17
C TRP A 388 3.21 -44.68 2.88
N ARG A 389 3.12 -45.98 2.56
CA ARG A 389 4.30 -46.75 2.16
C ARG A 389 4.92 -46.24 0.86
N PHE A 390 4.08 -45.93 -0.11
CA PHE A 390 4.53 -45.33 -1.37
C PHE A 390 5.22 -43.99 -1.12
N ALA A 391 4.62 -43.10 -0.33
CA ALA A 391 5.18 -41.78 0.01
C ALA A 391 6.55 -41.89 0.70
N LYS A 392 6.69 -42.84 1.68
CA LYS A 392 7.98 -43.08 2.33
C LYS A 392 9.05 -43.54 1.32
N ALA A 393 8.70 -44.39 0.38
CA ALA A 393 9.63 -44.85 -0.66
C ALA A 393 10.06 -43.71 -1.58
N ARG A 394 9.12 -42.81 -1.99
CA ARG A 394 9.44 -41.64 -2.83
C ARG A 394 10.31 -40.62 -2.07
N LEU A 395 10.01 -40.39 -0.80
CA LEU A 395 10.82 -39.51 0.03
C LEU A 395 12.26 -40.07 0.14
N ALA A 396 12.44 -41.35 0.42
CA ALA A 396 13.76 -41.97 0.53
C ALA A 396 14.58 -41.81 -0.75
N GLU A 397 14.01 -42.08 -1.92
CA GLU A 397 14.69 -41.85 -3.21
C GLU A 397 15.07 -40.37 -3.43
N ARG A 398 14.19 -39.46 -3.03
CA ARG A 398 14.43 -38.01 -3.15
C ARG A 398 15.53 -37.54 -2.22
N GLU A 399 15.62 -38.09 -1.01
CA GLU A 399 16.68 -37.81 -0.04
C GLU A 399 18.03 -38.35 -0.53
N GLU A 400 18.06 -39.55 -1.07
CA GLU A 400 19.25 -40.14 -1.68
C GLU A 400 19.80 -39.28 -2.81
N ARG A 401 18.93 -38.87 -3.77
CA ARG A 401 19.34 -38.00 -4.89
C ARG A 401 19.85 -36.65 -4.41
N ARG A 402 19.27 -36.11 -3.34
CA ARG A 402 19.64 -34.84 -2.75
C ARG A 402 20.92 -34.93 -1.90
N GLY A 403 21.27 -36.12 -1.44
CA GLY A 403 22.40 -36.37 -0.55
C GLY A 403 22.21 -35.86 0.88
N ARG A 404 20.98 -35.58 1.28
CA ARG A 404 20.63 -35.14 2.64
C ARG A 404 19.17 -35.45 2.96
N PRO A 405 18.82 -35.72 4.23
CA PRO A 405 17.45 -35.94 4.64
C PRO A 405 16.59 -34.66 4.51
N GLU A 406 15.29 -34.84 4.43
CA GLU A 406 14.32 -33.73 4.54
C GLU A 406 14.44 -33.09 5.93
N GLN A 407 14.28 -31.78 6.00
CA GLN A 407 14.26 -31.10 7.29
C GLN A 407 12.93 -31.40 7.99
N THR A 408 12.98 -32.23 9.01
CA THR A 408 11.83 -32.52 9.88
C THR A 408 11.68 -31.46 10.98
N GLY A 409 10.47 -31.35 11.55
CA GLY A 409 10.21 -30.44 12.68
C GLY A 409 9.95 -28.98 12.29
N ARG A 410 9.82 -28.68 11.01
CA ARG A 410 9.30 -27.38 10.58
C ARG A 410 7.83 -27.26 10.99
N ILE A 411 7.49 -26.13 11.63
CA ILE A 411 6.12 -25.83 12.01
C ILE A 411 5.53 -24.87 10.96
N ASP A 412 4.42 -25.27 10.36
CA ASP A 412 3.60 -24.39 9.56
C ASP A 412 2.61 -23.66 10.48
N TRP A 413 2.53 -22.35 10.30
CA TRP A 413 1.73 -21.48 11.13
C TRP A 413 0.44 -21.09 10.42
N TYR A 414 -0.68 -21.43 11.03
CA TYR A 414 -2.00 -21.00 10.60
C TYR A 414 -2.44 -19.80 11.43
N LEU A 415 -3.09 -18.88 10.79
CA LEU A 415 -3.61 -17.68 11.42
C LEU A 415 -5.15 -17.72 11.37
N GLU A 416 -5.78 -17.73 12.53
CA GLU A 416 -7.23 -17.69 12.67
C GLU A 416 -7.66 -16.40 13.34
N LEU A 417 -8.90 -16.00 13.12
CA LEU A 417 -9.52 -14.89 13.84
C LEU A 417 -10.36 -15.41 14.99
N GLU A 418 -10.20 -14.81 16.17
CA GLU A 418 -11.00 -15.08 17.35
C GLU A 418 -11.57 -13.79 17.92
N GLY A 419 -12.87 -13.79 18.31
CA GLY A 419 -13.57 -12.62 18.82
C GLY A 419 -14.18 -11.75 17.73
N GLU A 420 -14.73 -10.61 18.12
CA GLU A 420 -15.42 -9.65 17.25
C GLU A 420 -15.07 -8.21 17.64
N GLY A 421 -15.18 -7.28 16.67
CA GLY A 421 -15.00 -5.84 16.88
C GLY A 421 -13.63 -5.50 17.48
N GLU A 422 -13.61 -4.78 18.59
CA GLU A 422 -12.37 -4.38 19.28
C GLU A 422 -11.64 -5.55 19.95
N ASN A 423 -12.34 -6.67 20.19
CA ASN A 423 -11.76 -7.89 20.78
C ASN A 423 -11.25 -8.88 19.73
N LEU A 424 -11.34 -8.55 18.45
CA LEU A 424 -10.84 -9.39 17.38
C LEU A 424 -9.31 -9.57 17.52
N ARG A 425 -8.89 -10.84 17.57
CA ARG A 425 -7.47 -11.22 17.72
C ARG A 425 -7.08 -12.21 16.66
N ILE A 426 -5.81 -12.17 16.26
CA ILE A 426 -5.21 -13.18 15.41
C ILE A 426 -4.60 -14.22 16.32
N ILE A 427 -5.12 -15.46 16.24
CA ILE A 427 -4.57 -16.62 16.93
C ILE A 427 -3.64 -17.34 15.98
N ARG A 428 -2.44 -17.66 16.45
CA ARG A 428 -1.45 -18.41 15.72
C ARG A 428 -1.44 -19.85 16.21
N LYS A 429 -1.83 -20.79 15.33
CA LYS A 429 -1.74 -22.23 15.58
C LYS A 429 -0.59 -22.81 14.78
N GLY A 430 0.21 -23.68 15.39
CA GLY A 430 1.31 -24.38 14.74
C GLY A 430 0.92 -25.82 14.43
N ARG A 431 1.23 -26.28 13.21
CA ARG A 431 1.14 -27.69 12.81
C ARG A 431 2.54 -28.19 12.42
N ALA A 432 2.93 -29.32 12.98
CA ALA A 432 4.19 -29.94 12.60
C ALA A 432 4.08 -30.52 11.18
N ARG A 433 5.08 -30.25 10.33
CA ARG A 433 5.17 -30.90 9.01
C ARG A 433 5.66 -32.33 9.14
N GLY A 434 5.22 -33.18 8.23
CA GLY A 434 5.66 -34.56 8.09
C GLY A 434 4.79 -35.57 8.81
N GLU A 435 3.59 -35.17 9.23
CA GLU A 435 2.54 -36.12 9.60
C GLU A 435 2.19 -37.02 8.40
N PRO A 436 1.68 -38.24 8.63
CA PRO A 436 1.44 -39.18 7.54
C PRO A 436 0.62 -38.68 6.39
N LEU A 437 -0.48 -37.96 6.68
CA LEU A 437 -1.37 -37.39 5.64
C LEU A 437 -0.69 -36.29 4.84
N ASP A 438 0.07 -35.41 5.52
CA ASP A 438 0.84 -34.34 4.82
C ASP A 438 1.88 -34.93 3.88
N LEU A 439 2.64 -35.93 4.37
CA LEU A 439 3.69 -36.58 3.56
C LEU A 439 3.06 -37.30 2.36
N MET A 440 1.95 -38.00 2.59
CA MET A 440 1.24 -38.74 1.54
C MET A 440 0.81 -37.78 0.39
N VAL A 441 0.10 -36.71 0.71
CA VAL A 441 -0.37 -35.73 -0.29
C VAL A 441 0.83 -35.06 -0.96
N ALA A 442 1.81 -34.58 -0.18
CA ALA A 442 2.99 -33.91 -0.73
C ALA A 442 3.76 -34.78 -1.73
N GLU A 443 4.02 -36.05 -1.40
CA GLU A 443 4.78 -36.93 -2.29
C GLU A 443 3.98 -37.35 -3.52
N LEU A 444 2.65 -37.49 -3.45
CA LEU A 444 1.80 -37.70 -4.61
C LEU A 444 1.87 -36.49 -5.56
N MET A 445 1.77 -35.28 -5.04
CA MET A 445 1.85 -34.04 -5.83
C MET A 445 3.26 -33.84 -6.43
N ILE A 446 4.32 -34.08 -5.66
CA ILE A 446 5.70 -34.03 -6.16
C ILE A 446 5.90 -35.06 -7.28
N PHE A 447 5.36 -36.28 -7.13
CA PHE A 447 5.48 -37.34 -8.13
C PHE A 447 4.72 -36.96 -9.43
N ALA A 448 3.50 -36.47 -9.32
CA ALA A 448 2.72 -36.01 -10.48
C ALA A 448 3.41 -34.87 -11.20
N ASN A 449 3.83 -33.83 -10.47
CA ASN A 449 4.51 -32.69 -11.05
C ASN A 449 5.82 -33.06 -11.74
N SER A 450 6.64 -33.92 -11.14
CA SER A 450 7.90 -34.35 -11.74
C SER A 450 7.68 -35.22 -12.99
N THR A 451 6.68 -36.12 -12.94
CA THR A 451 6.36 -36.98 -14.09
C THR A 451 5.84 -36.17 -15.27
N TRP A 452 4.90 -35.26 -15.04
CA TRP A 452 4.37 -34.41 -16.10
C TRP A 452 5.38 -33.35 -16.55
N GLY A 453 6.25 -32.84 -15.65
CA GLY A 453 7.32 -31.91 -16.01
C GLY A 453 8.30 -32.55 -17.00
N LEU A 454 8.73 -33.80 -16.78
CA LEU A 454 9.58 -34.56 -17.71
C LEU A 454 8.88 -34.80 -19.05
N TRP A 455 7.60 -35.17 -19.02
CA TRP A 455 6.83 -35.37 -20.23
C TRP A 455 6.67 -34.08 -21.05
N LEU A 456 6.41 -32.94 -20.40
CA LEU A 456 6.34 -31.65 -21.08
C LEU A 456 7.69 -31.21 -21.68
N GLU A 457 8.80 -31.53 -20.99
CA GLU A 457 10.16 -31.32 -21.52
C GLU A 457 10.39 -32.14 -22.79
N GLU A 458 10.03 -33.45 -22.79
CA GLU A 458 10.07 -34.31 -23.99
C GLU A 458 9.27 -33.74 -25.14
N CYS A 459 8.09 -33.18 -24.84
CA CYS A 459 7.21 -32.54 -25.83
C CYS A 459 7.72 -31.17 -26.28
N LYS A 460 8.83 -30.64 -25.70
CA LYS A 460 9.37 -29.29 -25.91
C LYS A 460 8.34 -28.20 -25.64
N THR A 461 7.51 -28.43 -24.66
CA THR A 461 6.44 -27.52 -24.24
C THR A 461 6.85 -26.90 -22.88
N ALA A 462 6.58 -25.61 -22.69
CA ALA A 462 6.81 -25.00 -21.39
C ALA A 462 5.86 -25.63 -20.33
N GLY A 463 6.46 -26.01 -19.22
CA GLY A 463 5.74 -26.59 -18.09
C GLY A 463 5.28 -25.53 -17.09
#